data_7237d4ad8b31bb0a7a2214a52c965c1a
#
_entry.id   7237d4ad8b31bb0a7a2214a52c965c1a
#
_cell.length_a   1.000
_cell.length_b   1.000
_cell.length_c   1.000
_cell.angle_alpha   90.00
_cell.angle_beta   90.00
_cell.angle_gamma   90.00
#
_symmetry.space_group_name_H-M   'P 1'
#
loop_
_entity.id
_entity.type
_entity.pdbx_description
1 polymer ?
#
loop_
_entity_poly.entity_id
_entity_poly.type
_entity_poly.pdbx_seq_one_letter_code
_entity_poly.pdbx_strand_id
1 'polypeptide(L)'
;GESLGNVHYSIDYLQNPDVYELGDRVAVIGSGNSAMDAARTALRKGSRSVTVYARGATVSASPRELDYLLADGAELFYGMGIQKITADGPVFIQRTFNEEGTAISESEPMLFPADSTIIAISQQPKDKLINTTAGLVSTKKDCWKPTPPDKQRGQASSPAVT
;
A
#
# COMPACT_ATOMS: atom_id res chain seq x y z
N GLY A 1 4.31 -3.90 -16.48
CA GLY A 1 4.55 -5.30 -16.08
C GLY A 1 3.57 -5.88 -15.07
N GLU A 2 2.50 -5.13 -14.71
CA GLU A 2 1.50 -5.57 -13.71
C GLU A 2 0.64 -6.77 -14.18
N SER A 3 0.62 -7.05 -15.47
CA SER A 3 -0.14 -8.17 -16.08
C SER A 3 0.69 -9.45 -16.23
N LEU A 4 1.91 -9.50 -15.74
CA LEU A 4 2.73 -10.70 -15.78
C LEU A 4 2.19 -11.76 -14.81
N GLY A 5 2.30 -13.05 -15.19
CA GLY A 5 1.75 -14.14 -14.40
C GLY A 5 2.37 -14.33 -13.01
N ASN A 6 3.55 -13.74 -12.77
CA ASN A 6 4.26 -13.75 -11.49
C ASN A 6 4.07 -12.44 -10.70
N VAL A 7 3.11 -11.60 -11.09
CA VAL A 7 2.78 -10.35 -10.40
C VAL A 7 1.38 -10.48 -9.79
N HIS A 8 1.28 -10.22 -8.50
CA HIS A 8 0.05 -10.40 -7.72
C HIS A 8 -0.26 -9.14 -6.92
N TYR A 9 -1.54 -8.89 -6.66
CA TYR A 9 -1.95 -7.83 -5.75
C TYR A 9 -2.10 -8.37 -4.33
N SER A 10 -1.66 -7.61 -3.34
CA SER A 10 -1.70 -8.02 -1.93
C SER A 10 -3.11 -8.35 -1.44
N ILE A 11 -4.12 -7.63 -1.93
CA ILE A 11 -5.52 -7.86 -1.57
C ILE A 11 -5.95 -9.26 -1.98
N ASP A 12 -5.68 -9.66 -3.22
CA ASP A 12 -6.07 -10.97 -3.74
C ASP A 12 -5.25 -12.09 -3.08
N TYR A 13 -3.95 -11.86 -2.93
CA TYR A 13 -3.04 -12.78 -2.27
C TYR A 13 -3.44 -13.07 -0.81
N LEU A 14 -3.74 -12.04 -0.02
CA LEU A 14 -4.10 -12.18 1.40
C LEU A 14 -5.47 -12.82 1.61
N GLN A 15 -6.38 -12.76 0.63
CA GLN A 15 -7.67 -13.44 0.71
C GLN A 15 -7.52 -14.97 0.65
N ASN A 16 -6.63 -15.46 -0.18
CA ASN A 16 -6.41 -16.90 -0.33
C ASN A 16 -4.95 -17.21 -0.72
N PRO A 17 -4.00 -17.10 0.23
CA PRO A 17 -2.58 -17.27 -0.06
C PRO A 17 -2.20 -18.68 -0.49
N ASP A 18 -3.05 -19.68 -0.23
CA ASP A 18 -2.77 -21.10 -0.54
C ASP A 18 -2.83 -21.44 -2.02
N VAL A 19 -3.45 -20.58 -2.84
CA VAL A 19 -3.54 -20.80 -4.30
C VAL A 19 -2.36 -20.22 -5.07
N TYR A 20 -1.45 -19.50 -4.39
CA TYR A 20 -0.31 -18.84 -5.01
C TYR A 20 0.98 -19.60 -4.76
N GLU A 21 1.71 -19.88 -5.82
CA GLU A 21 3.07 -20.40 -5.77
C GLU A 21 4.05 -19.26 -6.04
N LEU A 22 4.54 -18.64 -4.97
CA LEU A 22 5.36 -17.43 -5.08
C LEU A 22 6.85 -17.71 -5.40
N GLY A 23 7.31 -18.95 -5.20
CA GLY A 23 8.71 -19.29 -5.32
C GLY A 23 9.56 -18.91 -4.10
N ASP A 24 10.87 -18.98 -4.27
CA ASP A 24 11.82 -18.76 -3.17
C ASP A 24 12.07 -17.28 -2.86
N ARG A 25 12.06 -16.41 -3.87
CA ARG A 25 12.38 -14.99 -3.76
C ARG A 25 11.15 -14.15 -4.09
N VAL A 26 10.67 -13.40 -3.13
CA VAL A 26 9.47 -12.58 -3.28
C VAL A 26 9.80 -11.11 -3.04
N ALA A 27 9.45 -10.28 -4.00
CA ALA A 27 9.52 -8.82 -3.87
C ALA A 27 8.14 -8.26 -3.52
N VAL A 28 8.05 -7.49 -2.46
CA VAL A 28 6.81 -6.81 -2.05
C VAL A 28 6.97 -5.30 -2.24
N ILE A 29 6.12 -4.69 -3.05
CA ILE A 29 6.16 -3.26 -3.36
C ILE A 29 5.09 -2.54 -2.53
N GLY A 30 5.53 -1.78 -1.54
CA GLY A 30 4.63 -1.02 -0.66
C GLY A 30 5.25 -0.73 0.69
N SER A 31 4.58 0.08 1.49
CA SER A 31 5.08 0.52 2.80
C SER A 31 4.01 0.52 3.90
N GLY A 32 2.80 0.06 3.60
CA GLY A 32 1.68 -0.01 4.56
C GLY A 32 1.57 -1.37 5.25
N ASN A 33 0.62 -1.49 6.17
CA ASN A 33 0.36 -2.73 6.88
C ASN A 33 0.09 -3.92 5.94
N SER A 34 -0.63 -3.70 4.83
CA SER A 34 -0.87 -4.75 3.82
C SER A 34 0.40 -5.30 3.19
N ALA A 35 1.45 -4.45 3.01
CA ALA A 35 2.75 -4.90 2.53
C ALA A 35 3.45 -5.78 3.56
N MET A 36 3.38 -5.40 4.83
CA MET A 36 3.96 -6.16 5.95
C MET A 36 3.26 -7.53 6.09
N ASP A 37 1.93 -7.54 6.05
CA ASP A 37 1.14 -8.77 6.12
C ASP A 37 1.41 -9.72 4.94
N ALA A 38 1.50 -9.18 3.72
CA ALA A 38 1.81 -9.97 2.53
C ALA A 38 3.21 -10.59 2.60
N ALA A 39 4.21 -9.83 3.04
CA ALA A 39 5.58 -10.30 3.20
C ALA A 39 5.69 -11.41 4.26
N ARG A 40 5.08 -11.20 5.42
CA ARG A 40 5.05 -12.20 6.51
C ARG A 40 4.29 -13.46 6.11
N THR A 41 3.20 -13.32 5.37
CA THR A 41 2.45 -14.46 4.85
C THR A 41 3.28 -15.25 3.84
N ALA A 42 4.03 -14.58 2.95
CA ALA A 42 4.92 -15.24 1.99
C ALA A 42 6.02 -16.06 2.69
N LEU A 43 6.65 -15.52 3.74
CA LEU A 43 7.63 -16.26 4.56
C LEU A 43 7.02 -17.50 5.20
N ARG A 44 5.83 -17.37 5.79
CA ARG A 44 5.11 -18.49 6.43
C ARG A 44 4.67 -19.57 5.45
N LYS A 45 4.46 -19.19 4.17
CA LYS A 45 4.13 -20.12 3.08
C LYS A 45 5.35 -20.79 2.45
N GLY A 46 6.56 -20.48 2.93
CA GLY A 46 7.78 -21.19 2.58
C GLY A 46 8.72 -20.46 1.63
N SER A 47 8.46 -19.21 1.28
CA SER A 47 9.43 -18.40 0.54
C SER A 47 10.69 -18.19 1.40
N ARG A 48 11.86 -18.34 0.79
CA ARG A 48 13.15 -18.27 1.52
C ARG A 48 13.62 -16.85 1.76
N SER A 49 13.34 -15.96 0.84
CA SER A 49 13.75 -14.56 0.89
C SER A 49 12.58 -13.68 0.48
N VAL A 50 12.18 -12.81 1.38
CA VAL A 50 11.13 -11.83 1.11
C VAL A 50 11.68 -10.44 1.41
N THR A 51 11.61 -9.57 0.41
CA THR A 51 12.13 -8.21 0.51
C THR A 51 11.01 -7.21 0.24
N VAL A 52 10.83 -6.27 1.14
CA VAL A 52 9.85 -5.18 1.03
C VAL A 52 10.55 -3.92 0.51
N TYR A 53 9.99 -3.31 -0.51
CA TYR A 53 10.51 -2.11 -1.15
C TYR A 53 9.58 -0.92 -0.89
N ALA A 54 10.01 -0.02 0.00
CA ALA A 54 9.29 1.20 0.34
C ALA A 54 9.77 2.36 -0.54
N ARG A 55 8.83 3.10 -1.13
CA ARG A 55 9.13 4.24 -2.02
C ARG A 55 9.68 5.44 -1.28
N GLY A 56 9.24 5.66 -0.04
CA GLY A 56 9.61 6.83 0.77
C GLY A 56 10.83 6.59 1.66
N ALA A 57 11.25 7.62 2.37
CA ALA A 57 12.26 7.54 3.41
C ALA A 57 11.77 6.79 4.66
N THR A 58 10.46 6.64 4.79
CA THR A 58 9.80 5.95 5.91
C THR A 58 8.69 5.04 5.40
N VAL A 59 8.27 4.10 6.24
CA VAL A 59 7.10 3.25 5.99
C VAL A 59 5.85 3.86 6.64
N SER A 60 4.70 3.58 6.06
CA SER A 60 3.39 3.96 6.61
C SER A 60 2.77 2.88 7.49
N ALA A 61 3.38 1.70 7.56
CA ALA A 61 3.00 0.65 8.48
C ALA A 61 3.22 1.07 9.95
N SER A 62 2.46 0.48 10.85
CA SER A 62 2.66 0.70 12.28
C SER A 62 4.02 0.16 12.73
N PRO A 63 4.66 0.77 13.75
CA PRO A 63 5.93 0.28 14.29
C PRO A 63 5.87 -1.20 14.69
N ARG A 64 4.76 -1.64 15.24
CA ARG A 64 4.53 -3.02 15.65
C ARG A 64 4.56 -4.00 14.47
N GLU A 65 3.93 -3.64 13.34
CA GLU A 65 3.96 -4.49 12.14
C GLU A 65 5.35 -4.54 11.51
N LEU A 66 6.10 -3.45 11.60
CA LEU A 66 7.48 -3.40 11.16
C LEU A 66 8.38 -4.31 12.02
N ASP A 67 8.22 -4.26 13.34
CA ASP A 67 8.97 -5.12 14.24
C ASP A 67 8.68 -6.61 13.96
N TYR A 68 7.43 -6.97 13.72
CA TYR A 68 7.05 -8.33 13.36
C TYR A 68 7.62 -8.76 12.01
N LEU A 69 7.64 -7.87 11.02
CA LEU A 69 8.23 -8.16 9.71
C LEU A 69 9.71 -8.53 9.83
N LEU A 70 10.47 -7.71 10.57
CA LEU A 70 11.90 -7.90 10.77
C LEU A 70 12.19 -9.15 11.62
N ALA A 71 11.36 -9.41 12.65
CA ALA A 71 11.48 -10.61 13.47
C ALA A 71 11.20 -11.89 12.67
N ASP A 72 10.29 -11.84 11.70
CA ASP A 72 10.00 -12.97 10.79
C ASP A 72 11.11 -13.19 9.74
N GLY A 73 12.09 -12.28 9.63
CA GLY A 73 13.27 -12.42 8.78
C GLY A 73 13.13 -11.81 7.38
N ALA A 74 12.16 -10.94 7.14
CA ALA A 74 12.07 -10.18 5.90
C ALA A 74 13.06 -9.01 5.87
N GLU A 75 13.48 -8.63 4.67
CA GLU A 75 14.31 -7.44 4.45
C GLU A 75 13.43 -6.24 4.05
N LEU A 76 13.89 -5.03 4.36
CA LEU A 76 13.20 -3.80 4.02
C LEU A 76 14.17 -2.78 3.45
N PHE A 77 13.87 -2.29 2.26
CA PHE A 77 14.60 -1.22 1.57
C PHE A 77 13.75 0.02 1.44
N TYR A 78 14.35 1.17 1.75
CA TYR A 78 13.72 2.50 1.63
C TYR A 78 14.16 3.21 0.36
N GLY A 79 13.36 4.18 -0.08
CA GLY A 79 13.72 5.02 -1.22
C GLY A 79 13.58 4.32 -2.57
N MET A 80 12.88 3.21 -2.65
CA MET A 80 12.81 2.37 -3.83
C MET A 80 11.65 2.79 -4.74
N GLY A 81 11.96 3.62 -5.74
CA GLY A 81 11.01 4.04 -6.77
C GLY A 81 10.88 2.99 -7.87
N ILE A 82 9.70 2.37 -7.99
CA ILE A 82 9.45 1.38 -9.06
C ILE A 82 9.46 2.06 -10.43
N GLN A 83 10.21 1.48 -11.37
CA GLN A 83 10.26 1.88 -12.78
C GLN A 83 9.42 0.96 -13.65
N LYS A 84 9.63 -0.33 -13.53
CA LYS A 84 8.90 -1.37 -14.24
C LYS A 84 9.01 -2.70 -13.51
N ILE A 85 8.13 -3.63 -13.84
CA ILE A 85 8.22 -5.02 -13.40
C ILE A 85 8.47 -5.87 -14.63
N THR A 86 9.44 -6.79 -14.53
CA THR A 86 9.80 -7.76 -15.55
C THR A 86 9.55 -9.17 -15.05
N ALA A 87 9.66 -10.17 -15.95
CA ALA A 87 9.53 -11.57 -15.56
C ALA A 87 10.62 -12.02 -14.58
N ASP A 88 11.79 -11.36 -14.60
CA ASP A 88 12.93 -11.65 -13.72
C ASP A 88 12.85 -10.90 -12.38
N GLY A 89 11.94 -9.95 -12.25
CA GLY A 89 11.72 -9.16 -11.05
C GLY A 89 11.47 -7.67 -11.31
N PRO A 90 11.26 -6.89 -10.25
CA PRO A 90 11.05 -5.46 -10.35
C PRO A 90 12.36 -4.70 -10.61
N VAL A 91 12.25 -3.59 -11.33
CA VAL A 91 13.34 -2.63 -11.57
C VAL A 91 13.05 -1.37 -10.80
N PHE A 92 13.96 -1.00 -9.93
CA PHE A 92 13.85 0.21 -9.09
C PHE A 92 14.95 1.22 -9.39
N ILE A 93 14.65 2.47 -9.10
CA ILE A 93 15.62 3.53 -8.85
C ILE A 93 15.69 3.75 -7.34
N GLN A 94 16.88 3.87 -6.80
CA GLN A 94 17.07 4.20 -5.40
C GLN A 94 17.12 5.73 -5.24
N ARG A 95 16.34 6.24 -4.29
CA ARG A 95 16.26 7.66 -3.95
C ARG A 95 16.95 7.92 -2.63
N THR A 96 17.76 8.98 -2.59
CA THR A 96 18.31 9.51 -1.35
C THR A 96 17.47 10.71 -0.93
N PHE A 97 17.20 10.83 0.36
CA PHE A 97 16.39 11.91 0.92
C PHE A 97 17.23 12.80 1.82
N ASN A 98 16.87 14.09 1.89
CA ASN A 98 17.40 15.01 2.90
C ASN A 98 16.64 14.84 4.24
N GLU A 99 17.03 15.62 5.24
CA GLU A 99 16.39 15.63 6.57
C GLU A 99 14.91 16.02 6.53
N GLU A 100 14.50 16.76 5.49
CA GLU A 100 13.12 17.19 5.27
C GLU A 100 12.27 16.11 4.53
N GLY A 101 12.88 14.97 4.17
CA GLY A 101 12.22 13.89 3.44
C GLY A 101 12.01 14.16 1.94
N THR A 102 12.71 15.17 1.39
CA THR A 102 12.68 15.46 -0.04
C THR A 102 13.76 14.66 -0.77
N ALA A 103 13.40 14.03 -1.89
CA ALA A 103 14.38 13.30 -2.70
C ALA A 103 15.38 14.24 -3.34
N ILE A 104 16.67 14.03 -3.06
CA ILE A 104 17.79 14.85 -3.54
C ILE A 104 18.61 14.19 -4.63
N SER A 105 18.53 12.87 -4.75
CA SER A 105 19.27 12.10 -5.75
C SER A 105 18.51 10.83 -6.12
N GLU A 106 18.71 10.38 -7.35
CA GLU A 106 18.20 9.11 -7.85
C GLU A 106 19.35 8.32 -8.50
N SER A 107 19.36 7.00 -8.28
CA SER A 107 20.32 6.10 -8.93
C SER A 107 19.88 5.73 -10.34
N GLU A 108 20.77 5.08 -11.08
CA GLU A 108 20.39 4.37 -12.29
C GLU A 108 19.40 3.23 -11.96
N PRO A 109 18.53 2.85 -12.90
CA PRO A 109 17.61 1.73 -12.72
C PRO A 109 18.36 0.42 -12.48
N MET A 110 17.97 -0.31 -11.44
CA MET A 110 18.55 -1.61 -11.07
C MET A 110 17.47 -2.68 -11.01
N LEU A 111 17.77 -3.87 -11.56
CA LEU A 111 16.92 -5.04 -11.45
C LEU A 111 17.17 -5.75 -10.10
N PHE A 112 16.09 -6.05 -9.40
CA PHE A 112 16.12 -6.88 -8.20
C PHE A 112 15.46 -8.23 -8.50
N PRO A 113 16.25 -9.31 -8.64
CA PRO A 113 15.73 -10.61 -9.05
C PRO A 113 14.72 -11.16 -8.04
N ALA A 114 13.54 -11.54 -8.53
CA ALA A 114 12.47 -12.13 -7.72
C ALA A 114 11.67 -13.12 -8.57
N ASP A 115 11.24 -14.20 -7.95
CA ASP A 115 10.41 -15.21 -8.61
C ASP A 115 8.96 -14.72 -8.71
N SER A 116 8.50 -13.99 -7.71
CA SER A 116 7.19 -13.30 -7.71
C SER A 116 7.26 -11.90 -7.14
N THR A 117 6.37 -11.05 -7.61
CA THR A 117 6.23 -9.66 -7.13
C THR A 117 4.82 -9.44 -6.60
N ILE A 118 4.70 -8.94 -5.38
CA ILE A 118 3.42 -8.57 -4.76
C ILE A 118 3.29 -7.05 -4.72
N ILE A 119 2.25 -6.52 -5.34
CA ILE A 119 1.94 -5.09 -5.32
C ILE A 119 1.02 -4.81 -4.13
N ALA A 120 1.55 -4.10 -3.15
CA ALA A 120 0.86 -3.71 -1.92
C ALA A 120 0.79 -2.18 -1.76
N ILE A 121 0.67 -1.47 -2.86
CA ILE A 121 0.44 -0.04 -2.89
C ILE A 121 -1.03 0.18 -2.52
N SER A 122 -1.30 1.15 -1.62
CA SER A 122 -2.67 1.52 -1.26
C SER A 122 -3.49 1.79 -2.51
N GLN A 123 -4.46 0.93 -2.78
CA GLN A 123 -5.48 1.24 -3.77
C GLN A 123 -6.34 2.34 -3.16
N GLN A 124 -6.26 3.52 -3.72
CA GLN A 124 -7.22 4.57 -3.38
C GLN A 124 -8.63 4.03 -3.65
N PRO A 125 -9.58 4.23 -2.74
CA PRO A 125 -10.98 3.89 -3.01
C PRO A 125 -11.34 4.48 -4.36
N LYS A 126 -11.92 3.66 -5.24
CA LYS A 126 -12.32 4.15 -6.56
C LYS A 126 -13.31 5.28 -6.31
N ASP A 127 -12.91 6.51 -6.55
CA ASP A 127 -13.70 7.74 -6.37
C ASP A 127 -15.12 7.66 -6.97
N LYS A 128 -15.34 6.75 -7.92
CA LYS A 128 -16.65 6.48 -8.50
C LYS A 128 -17.72 6.12 -7.48
N LEU A 129 -17.40 5.37 -6.43
CA LEU A 129 -18.38 4.94 -5.44
C LEU A 129 -18.75 6.08 -4.48
N ILE A 130 -17.77 6.91 -4.14
CA ILE A 130 -17.96 8.08 -3.27
C ILE A 130 -18.72 9.18 -4.02
N ASN A 131 -18.37 9.42 -5.29
CA ASN A 131 -18.98 10.46 -6.10
C ASN A 131 -20.41 10.14 -6.57
N THR A 132 -20.83 8.86 -6.57
CA THR A 132 -22.18 8.46 -6.94
C THR A 132 -23.14 8.30 -5.76
N THR A 133 -22.61 8.30 -4.54
CA THR A 133 -23.44 8.16 -3.33
C THR A 133 -23.62 9.53 -2.67
N ALA A 134 -24.82 10.07 -2.74
CA ALA A 134 -25.15 11.34 -2.10
C ALA A 134 -24.93 11.23 -0.59
N GLY A 135 -24.24 12.21 0.00
CA GLY A 135 -24.00 12.29 1.44
C GLY A 135 -22.63 11.77 1.90
N LEU A 136 -21.75 11.36 0.99
CA LEU A 136 -20.37 11.01 1.31
C LEU A 136 -19.40 12.09 0.84
N VAL A 137 -18.43 12.41 1.66
CA VAL A 137 -17.36 13.34 1.34
C VAL A 137 -16.02 12.62 1.43
N SER A 138 -15.26 12.65 0.35
CA SER A 138 -13.89 12.14 0.34
C SER A 138 -12.98 13.06 1.15
N THR A 139 -12.18 12.51 2.03
CA THR A 139 -11.13 13.23 2.75
C THR A 139 -9.77 12.96 2.11
N LYS A 140 -8.80 13.85 2.33
CA LYS A 140 -7.42 13.71 1.81
C LYS A 140 -6.70 12.40 2.22
N LYS A 141 -7.28 11.64 3.15
CA LYS A 141 -6.77 10.33 3.59
C LYS A 141 -7.60 9.15 3.08
N ASP A 142 -8.40 9.38 2.03
CA ASP A 142 -9.26 8.37 1.39
C ASP A 142 -10.24 7.63 2.35
N CYS A 143 -10.54 8.25 3.49
CA CYS A 143 -11.58 7.78 4.39
C CYS A 143 -12.89 8.52 4.10
N TRP A 144 -13.94 7.78 3.86
CA TRP A 144 -15.29 8.37 3.76
C TRP A 144 -15.77 8.83 5.15
N LYS A 145 -16.48 9.97 5.19
CA LYS A 145 -17.24 10.42 6.38
C LYS A 145 -18.66 10.77 5.97
N PRO A 146 -19.65 10.38 6.75
CA PRO A 146 -21.00 10.84 6.50
C PRO A 146 -21.07 12.36 6.65
N THR A 147 -21.79 13.01 5.75
CA THR A 147 -22.10 14.43 5.88
C THR A 147 -22.90 14.62 7.16
N PRO A 148 -22.54 15.53 8.06
CA PRO A 148 -23.36 15.83 9.21
C PRO A 148 -24.74 16.28 8.72
N PRO A 149 -25.83 15.86 9.38
CA PRO A 149 -27.15 16.32 9.01
C PRO A 149 -27.16 17.84 9.05
N ASP A 150 -27.58 18.43 7.95
CA ASP A 150 -27.85 19.84 7.88
C ASP A 150 -28.72 20.20 9.11
N LYS A 151 -28.25 21.14 9.91
CA LYS A 151 -29.10 21.70 10.95
C LYS A 151 -30.26 22.28 10.19
N GLN A 152 -31.33 21.52 10.10
CA GLN A 152 -32.60 22.09 9.76
C GLN A 152 -32.77 23.24 10.76
N ARG A 153 -32.61 24.43 10.27
CA ARG A 153 -33.12 25.62 10.96
C ARG A 153 -34.61 25.42 11.07
N GLY A 154 -35.00 24.81 12.15
CA GLY A 154 -36.37 24.92 12.62
C GLY A 154 -36.62 26.37 12.81
N GLN A 155 -37.16 27.02 11.81
CA GLN A 155 -37.93 28.23 12.04
C GLN A 155 -39.19 27.77 12.76
N ALA A 156 -39.09 27.62 14.06
CA ALA A 156 -40.26 27.71 14.90
C ALA A 156 -40.64 29.18 14.93
N SER A 157 -41.35 29.62 13.94
CA SER A 157 -42.17 30.81 14.07
C SER A 157 -43.37 30.40 14.92
N SER A 158 -43.28 30.57 16.20
CA SER A 158 -44.47 30.62 17.05
C SER A 158 -45.21 31.91 16.71
N PRO A 159 -46.44 31.86 16.19
CA PRO A 159 -47.24 33.04 16.17
C PRO A 159 -47.52 33.39 17.64
N ALA A 160 -47.11 34.56 18.07
CA ALA A 160 -47.59 35.11 19.32
C ALA A 160 -49.10 35.28 19.22
N VAL A 161 -49.85 34.45 19.92
CA VAL A 161 -51.28 34.64 20.13
C VAL A 161 -51.43 35.54 21.37
N THR A 162 -51.91 36.73 21.14
CA THR A 162 -52.46 37.57 22.17
C THR A 162 -53.82 37.04 22.61
#